data_ec7b39ca672bf8a877a832b03bfbc9d7
#
_entry.id   ec7b39ca672bf8a877a832b03bfbc9d7
#
_cell.length_a   1.000
_cell.length_b   1.000
_cell.length_c   1.000
_cell.angle_alpha   90.00
_cell.angle_beta   90.00
_cell.angle_gamma   90.00
#
_symmetry.space_group_name_H-M   'P 1'
#
loop_
_entity.id
_entity.type
_entity.pdbx_description
1 polymer ?
#
loop_
_entity_poly.entity_id
_entity_poly.type
_entity_poly.pdbx_seq_one_letter_code
_entity_poly.pdbx_strand_id
1 'polypeptide(L)'
;FIQGIGTSGSQSIIGNWAADISSWHTVAWGLLAIGAVAMVLFVLFPMPEVQEQKTGDKASPKEIMACPAFLPLVLIIGLYFIAEHGIMNWLVSYATNALEVPMGQAANFTAVFFGCVMVGRLVLSSLVDKLGIYRCLRLFATSSAVLYTVGVLLGAPGLWLLAVSGLLFSILYPTLVMLIPRFWPSHAASSASGLVLSVASLADILFNAVFGSLVDAVGYRTSFLIMPACMVGCTALLWGFFAKAKKLERCD
;
A
#
# COMPACT_ATOMS: atom_id res chain seq x y z
N PHE A 1 -5.74 -10.53 -8.52
CA PHE A 1 -6.67 -11.47 -7.86
C PHE A 1 -5.90 -12.53 -7.07
N ILE A 2 -5.05 -13.35 -7.70
CA ILE A 2 -4.25 -14.41 -7.05
C ILE A 2 -3.40 -13.86 -5.88
N GLN A 3 -2.74 -12.71 -6.06
CA GLN A 3 -2.00 -12.04 -4.99
C GLN A 3 -2.90 -11.71 -3.78
N GLY A 4 -4.13 -11.23 -4.03
CA GLY A 4 -5.08 -10.92 -2.95
C GLY A 4 -5.50 -12.16 -2.16
N ILE A 5 -5.76 -13.29 -2.83
CA ILE A 5 -6.05 -14.57 -2.17
C ILE A 5 -4.86 -15.00 -1.31
N GLY A 6 -3.64 -14.95 -1.88
CA GLY A 6 -2.42 -15.31 -1.16
C GLY A 6 -2.21 -14.45 0.10
N THR A 7 -2.34 -13.12 -0.02
CA THR A 7 -2.15 -12.19 1.09
C THR A 7 -3.20 -12.36 2.18
N SER A 8 -4.49 -12.40 1.81
CA SER A 8 -5.58 -12.55 2.77
C SER A 8 -5.56 -13.92 3.47
N GLY A 9 -5.38 -15.00 2.69
CA GLY A 9 -5.31 -16.36 3.22
C GLY A 9 -4.10 -16.58 4.12
N SER A 10 -2.92 -16.08 3.72
CA SER A 10 -1.70 -16.23 4.52
C SER A 10 -1.81 -15.50 5.86
N GLN A 11 -2.36 -14.29 5.91
CA GLN A 11 -2.54 -13.54 7.15
C GLN A 11 -3.43 -14.31 8.16
N SER A 12 -4.53 -14.88 7.70
CA SER A 12 -5.43 -15.65 8.57
C SER A 12 -4.79 -16.97 9.02
N ILE A 13 -4.23 -17.75 8.10
CA ILE A 13 -3.66 -19.06 8.40
C ILE A 13 -2.40 -18.91 9.28
N ILE A 14 -1.47 -18.06 8.88
CA ILE A 14 -0.21 -17.86 9.60
C ILE A 14 -0.48 -17.21 10.96
N GLY A 15 -1.37 -16.22 11.04
CA GLY A 15 -1.69 -15.54 12.27
C GLY A 15 -2.33 -16.48 13.32
N ASN A 16 -3.18 -17.40 12.91
CA ASN A 16 -3.77 -18.39 13.82
C ASN A 16 -2.76 -19.49 14.21
N TRP A 17 -1.89 -19.92 13.29
CA TRP A 17 -0.85 -20.90 13.61
C TRP A 17 0.31 -20.29 14.42
N ALA A 18 0.70 -19.05 14.14
CA ALA A 18 1.76 -18.37 14.88
C ALA A 18 1.30 -17.91 16.27
N ALA A 19 0.02 -17.97 16.59
CA ALA A 19 -0.48 -17.80 17.96
C ALA A 19 0.10 -18.87 18.92
N ASP A 20 0.50 -20.04 18.39
CA ASP A 20 1.27 -21.04 19.12
C ASP A 20 2.76 -20.91 18.74
N ILE A 21 3.57 -20.42 19.68
CA ILE A 21 5.02 -20.18 19.49
C ILE A 21 5.78 -21.44 19.05
N SER A 22 5.27 -22.64 19.37
CA SER A 22 5.90 -23.91 18.98
C SER A 22 5.81 -24.21 17.47
N SER A 23 4.89 -23.60 16.75
CA SER A 23 4.57 -23.92 15.35
C SER A 23 5.22 -23.01 14.29
N TRP A 24 5.93 -21.93 14.70
CA TRP A 24 6.49 -20.97 13.74
C TRP A 24 7.52 -21.59 12.76
N HIS A 25 8.30 -22.58 13.22
CA HIS A 25 9.22 -23.32 12.36
C HIS A 25 8.48 -24.07 11.25
N THR A 26 7.34 -24.69 11.56
CA THR A 26 6.52 -25.41 10.57
C THR A 26 5.99 -24.44 9.52
N VAL A 27 5.55 -23.24 9.93
CA VAL A 27 5.13 -22.18 9.01
C VAL A 27 6.30 -21.74 8.11
N ALA A 28 7.49 -21.53 8.68
CA ALA A 28 8.68 -21.15 7.92
C ALA A 28 9.06 -22.19 6.88
N TRP A 29 9.06 -23.49 7.25
CA TRP A 29 9.31 -24.57 6.32
C TRP A 29 8.26 -24.67 5.20
N GLY A 30 6.98 -24.43 5.52
CA GLY A 30 5.91 -24.38 4.54
C GLY A 30 6.10 -23.25 3.51
N LEU A 31 6.46 -22.05 3.96
CA LEU A 31 6.76 -20.92 3.09
C LEU A 31 7.98 -21.19 2.19
N LEU A 32 9.03 -21.81 2.75
CA LEU A 32 10.21 -22.19 2.00
C LEU A 32 9.87 -23.23 0.92
N ALA A 33 9.03 -24.22 1.22
CA ALA A 33 8.57 -25.21 0.25
C ALA A 33 7.78 -24.56 -0.91
N ILE A 34 6.89 -23.61 -0.61
CA ILE A 34 6.14 -22.85 -1.63
C ILE A 34 7.11 -22.06 -2.52
N GLY A 35 8.10 -21.39 -1.92
CA GLY A 35 9.14 -20.65 -2.66
C GLY A 35 9.97 -21.58 -3.57
N ALA A 36 10.34 -22.75 -3.08
CA ALA A 36 11.07 -23.75 -3.86
C ALA A 36 10.25 -24.26 -5.06
N VAL A 37 8.96 -24.55 -4.85
CA VAL A 37 8.04 -24.94 -5.95
C VAL A 37 7.93 -23.83 -6.99
N ALA A 38 7.76 -22.57 -6.57
CA ALA A 38 7.71 -21.44 -7.48
C ALA A 38 9.00 -21.32 -8.30
N MET A 39 10.17 -21.48 -7.67
CA MET A 39 11.47 -21.45 -8.36
C MET A 39 11.60 -22.56 -9.39
N VAL A 40 11.18 -23.79 -9.06
CA VAL A 40 11.16 -24.91 -10.00
C VAL A 40 10.24 -24.63 -11.20
N LEU A 41 9.06 -24.05 -10.95
CA LEU A 41 8.13 -23.66 -12.02
C LEU A 41 8.74 -22.60 -12.94
N PHE A 42 9.46 -21.61 -12.43
CA PHE A 42 10.16 -20.61 -13.26
C PHE A 42 11.25 -21.23 -14.14
N VAL A 43 11.95 -22.24 -13.63
CA VAL A 43 12.98 -22.96 -14.41
C VAL A 43 12.34 -23.84 -15.49
N LEU A 44 11.22 -24.50 -15.18
CA LEU A 44 10.54 -25.40 -16.13
C LEU A 44 9.74 -24.64 -17.21
N PHE A 45 9.23 -23.45 -16.86
CA PHE A 45 8.44 -22.60 -17.76
C PHE A 45 9.15 -21.25 -17.96
N PRO A 46 10.24 -21.20 -18.75
CA PRO A 46 10.93 -19.94 -18.99
C PRO A 46 9.97 -18.93 -19.64
N MET A 47 9.96 -17.71 -19.12
CA MET A 47 9.16 -16.64 -19.71
C MET A 47 9.68 -16.33 -21.12
N PRO A 48 8.78 -16.08 -22.09
CA PRO A 48 9.20 -15.59 -23.38
C PRO A 48 9.99 -14.30 -23.22
N GLU A 49 11.11 -14.17 -23.94
CA GLU A 49 11.88 -12.92 -23.98
C GLU A 49 10.96 -11.78 -24.41
N VAL A 50 10.67 -10.91 -23.48
CA VAL A 50 10.02 -9.64 -23.82
C VAL A 50 11.06 -8.84 -24.60
N GLN A 51 10.87 -8.70 -25.93
CA GLN A 51 11.68 -7.79 -26.70
C GLN A 51 11.53 -6.40 -26.05
N GLU A 52 12.55 -5.96 -25.31
CA GLU A 52 12.63 -4.57 -24.91
C GLU A 52 12.54 -3.76 -26.21
N GLN A 53 11.40 -3.10 -26.43
CA GLN A 53 11.36 -2.04 -27.41
C GLN A 53 12.47 -1.08 -27.00
N LYS A 54 13.52 -1.02 -27.81
CA LYS A 54 14.56 0.01 -27.73
C LYS A 54 13.88 1.37 -27.99
N THR A 55 13.07 1.79 -27.04
CA THR A 55 12.61 3.18 -26.96
C THR A 55 13.86 3.99 -26.68
N GLY A 56 14.11 4.94 -27.57
CA GLY A 56 15.28 5.81 -27.58
C GLY A 56 15.66 6.36 -26.20
N ASP A 57 16.66 7.21 -26.13
CA ASP A 57 17.32 7.73 -24.93
C ASP A 57 16.49 7.67 -23.65
N LYS A 58 16.91 6.79 -22.73
CA LYS A 58 16.26 6.68 -21.41
C LYS A 58 16.41 8.01 -20.70
N ALA A 59 15.31 8.63 -20.30
CA ALA A 59 15.35 9.88 -19.57
C ALA A 59 16.27 9.75 -18.34
N SER A 60 17.14 10.72 -18.16
CA SER A 60 18.06 10.77 -17.03
C SER A 60 17.28 10.88 -15.71
N PRO A 61 17.69 10.20 -14.62
CA PRO A 61 17.09 10.38 -13.30
C PRO A 61 17.01 11.84 -12.86
N LYS A 62 18.00 12.66 -13.25
CA LYS A 62 18.02 14.10 -12.95
C LYS A 62 16.89 14.85 -13.65
N GLU A 63 16.60 14.53 -14.89
CA GLU A 63 15.50 15.12 -15.66
C GLU A 63 14.14 14.74 -15.06
N ILE A 64 13.99 13.48 -14.65
CA ILE A 64 12.78 13.01 -13.99
C ILE A 64 12.55 13.76 -12.68
N MET A 65 13.59 13.92 -11.86
CA MET A 65 13.53 14.61 -10.57
C MET A 65 13.33 16.11 -10.69
N ALA A 66 13.74 16.72 -11.82
CA ALA A 66 13.55 18.15 -12.09
C ALA A 66 12.07 18.50 -12.38
N CYS A 67 11.24 17.50 -12.72
CA CYS A 67 9.82 17.74 -12.94
C CYS A 67 9.12 18.19 -11.65
N PRO A 68 8.36 19.32 -11.67
CA PRO A 68 7.66 19.82 -10.49
C PRO A 68 6.62 18.84 -9.89
N ALA A 69 6.17 17.85 -10.66
CA ALA A 69 5.27 16.81 -10.22
C ALA A 69 5.96 15.71 -9.39
N PHE A 70 7.31 15.57 -9.50
CA PHE A 70 8.06 14.49 -8.87
C PHE A 70 7.89 14.45 -7.35
N LEU A 71 8.29 15.52 -6.68
CA LEU A 71 8.26 15.57 -5.22
C LEU A 71 6.85 15.44 -4.64
N PRO A 72 5.81 16.15 -5.15
CA PRO A 72 4.44 15.92 -4.68
C PRO A 72 3.96 14.48 -4.83
N LEU A 73 4.25 13.81 -5.95
CA LEU A 73 3.84 12.42 -6.16
C LEU A 73 4.59 11.46 -5.24
N VAL A 74 5.89 11.65 -5.04
CA VAL A 74 6.67 10.87 -4.06
C VAL A 74 6.09 11.00 -2.66
N LEU A 75 5.76 12.21 -2.22
CA LEU A 75 5.19 12.45 -0.89
C LEU A 75 3.79 11.84 -0.75
N ILE A 76 2.92 12.00 -1.74
CA ILE A 76 1.58 11.42 -1.76
C ILE A 76 1.66 9.90 -1.64
N ILE A 77 2.48 9.26 -2.48
CA ILE A 77 2.59 7.80 -2.52
C ILE A 77 3.32 7.27 -1.28
N GLY A 78 4.34 7.97 -0.80
CA GLY A 78 5.06 7.59 0.42
C GLY A 78 4.15 7.62 1.65
N LEU A 79 3.36 8.68 1.83
CA LEU A 79 2.38 8.77 2.92
C LEU A 79 1.28 7.69 2.79
N TYR A 80 0.85 7.41 1.56
CA TYR A 80 -0.09 6.32 1.30
C TYR A 80 0.50 4.96 1.69
N PHE A 81 1.75 4.68 1.31
CA PHE A 81 2.42 3.43 1.66
C PHE A 81 2.57 3.26 3.18
N ILE A 82 2.98 4.30 3.90
CA ILE A 82 3.06 4.26 5.35
C ILE A 82 1.69 3.94 5.96
N ALA A 83 0.61 4.53 5.45
CA ALA A 83 -0.74 4.28 5.94
C ALA A 83 -1.21 2.84 5.64
N GLU A 84 -1.04 2.34 4.40
CA GLU A 84 -1.46 0.99 3.99
C GLU A 84 -0.60 -0.09 4.65
N HIS A 85 0.73 0.03 4.56
CA HIS A 85 1.66 -0.91 5.17
C HIS A 85 1.62 -0.86 6.70
N GLY A 86 1.21 0.27 7.29
CA GLY A 86 0.94 0.36 8.71
C GLY A 86 -0.14 -0.63 9.17
N ILE A 87 -1.20 -0.82 8.39
CA ILE A 87 -2.20 -1.88 8.66
C ILE A 87 -1.55 -3.26 8.48
N MET A 88 -0.82 -3.46 7.39
CA MET A 88 -0.22 -4.74 7.07
C MET A 88 0.78 -5.20 8.14
N ASN A 89 1.65 -4.32 8.59
CA ASN A 89 2.78 -4.67 9.44
C ASN A 89 2.48 -4.52 10.94
N TRP A 90 1.59 -3.59 11.33
CA TRP A 90 1.46 -3.17 12.71
C TRP A 90 0.07 -3.31 13.31
N LEU A 91 -0.99 -3.59 12.51
CA LEU A 91 -2.35 -3.71 13.02
C LEU A 91 -2.49 -4.84 14.05
N VAL A 92 -1.88 -6.00 13.81
CA VAL A 92 -1.91 -7.12 14.75
C VAL A 92 -1.27 -6.74 16.08
N SER A 93 -0.06 -6.15 16.02
CA SER A 93 0.67 -5.71 17.21
C SER A 93 -0.07 -4.58 17.96
N TYR A 94 -0.66 -3.64 17.25
CA TYR A 94 -1.50 -2.59 17.83
C TYR A 94 -2.73 -3.19 18.52
N ALA A 95 -3.46 -4.09 17.85
CA ALA A 95 -4.67 -4.69 18.41
C ALA A 95 -4.36 -5.55 19.64
N THR A 96 -3.24 -6.29 19.63
CA THR A 96 -2.86 -7.15 20.77
C THR A 96 -2.30 -6.35 21.94
N ASN A 97 -1.38 -5.41 21.69
CA ASN A 97 -0.66 -4.74 22.77
C ASN A 97 -1.34 -3.45 23.27
N ALA A 98 -2.15 -2.78 22.44
CA ALA A 98 -2.83 -1.55 22.84
C ALA A 98 -4.33 -1.74 23.14
N LEU A 99 -4.97 -2.76 22.55
CA LEU A 99 -6.41 -2.98 22.65
C LEU A 99 -6.74 -4.33 23.33
N GLU A 100 -5.73 -5.10 23.74
CA GLU A 100 -5.85 -6.38 24.44
C GLU A 100 -6.68 -7.44 23.68
N VAL A 101 -6.71 -7.35 22.33
CA VAL A 101 -7.42 -8.29 21.48
C VAL A 101 -6.56 -9.55 21.28
N PRO A 102 -7.13 -10.77 21.41
CA PRO A 102 -6.39 -12.00 21.16
C PRO A 102 -5.75 -12.03 19.77
N MET A 103 -4.50 -12.50 19.68
CA MET A 103 -3.67 -12.46 18.47
C MET A 103 -4.38 -13.07 17.25
N GLY A 104 -5.08 -14.21 17.40
CA GLY A 104 -5.82 -14.82 16.30
C GLY A 104 -6.96 -13.94 15.77
N GLN A 105 -7.66 -13.21 16.66
CA GLN A 105 -8.68 -12.26 16.24
C GLN A 105 -8.07 -11.04 15.55
N ALA A 106 -6.96 -10.52 16.07
CA ALA A 106 -6.23 -9.41 15.48
C ALA A 106 -5.75 -9.75 14.04
N ALA A 107 -5.20 -10.96 13.87
CA ALA A 107 -4.80 -11.46 12.55
C ALA A 107 -5.99 -11.58 11.57
N ASN A 108 -7.17 -11.98 12.06
CA ASN A 108 -8.37 -12.05 11.23
C ASN A 108 -8.84 -10.67 10.75
N PHE A 109 -8.71 -9.60 11.54
CA PHE A 109 -9.00 -8.24 11.05
C PHE A 109 -8.09 -7.84 9.89
N THR A 110 -6.80 -8.17 9.97
CA THR A 110 -5.86 -7.93 8.87
C THR A 110 -6.22 -8.78 7.63
N ALA A 111 -6.59 -10.04 7.83
CA ALA A 111 -7.04 -10.92 6.74
C ALA A 111 -8.32 -10.37 6.06
N VAL A 112 -9.29 -9.88 6.83
CA VAL A 112 -10.49 -9.24 6.31
C VAL A 112 -10.15 -7.98 5.54
N PHE A 113 -9.21 -7.16 6.02
CA PHE A 113 -8.73 -5.98 5.29
C PHE A 113 -8.25 -6.35 3.88
N PHE A 114 -7.36 -7.34 3.75
CA PHE A 114 -6.86 -7.77 2.45
C PHE A 114 -7.92 -8.48 1.60
N GLY A 115 -8.84 -9.21 2.22
CA GLY A 115 -10.01 -9.76 1.55
C GLY A 115 -10.88 -8.64 0.94
N CYS A 116 -11.11 -7.58 1.68
CA CYS A 116 -11.81 -6.38 1.21
C CYS A 116 -11.04 -5.67 0.09
N VAL A 117 -9.70 -5.55 0.19
CA VAL A 117 -8.86 -5.03 -0.91
C VAL A 117 -9.04 -5.87 -2.17
N MET A 118 -9.02 -7.19 -2.06
CA MET A 118 -9.21 -8.10 -3.19
C MET A 118 -10.59 -7.92 -3.85
N VAL A 119 -11.65 -7.95 -3.05
CA VAL A 119 -13.03 -7.76 -3.54
C VAL A 119 -13.21 -6.38 -4.15
N GLY A 120 -12.67 -5.34 -3.48
CA GLY A 120 -12.74 -3.96 -3.96
C GLY A 120 -12.07 -3.78 -5.31
N ARG A 121 -10.92 -4.40 -5.56
CA ARG A 121 -10.26 -4.37 -6.89
C ARG A 121 -11.13 -4.98 -7.98
N LEU A 122 -11.89 -6.03 -7.69
CA LEU A 122 -12.79 -6.65 -8.67
C LEU A 122 -14.02 -5.79 -8.95
N VAL A 123 -14.66 -5.32 -7.88
CA VAL A 123 -15.98 -4.66 -7.99
C VAL A 123 -15.85 -3.19 -8.38
N LEU A 124 -14.85 -2.49 -7.81
CA LEU A 124 -14.73 -1.05 -7.93
C LEU A 124 -13.79 -0.60 -9.07
N SER A 125 -13.05 -1.53 -9.73
CA SER A 125 -12.14 -1.16 -10.83
C SER A 125 -12.83 -0.42 -11.96
N SER A 126 -14.05 -0.83 -12.33
CA SER A 126 -14.86 -0.16 -13.36
C SER A 126 -15.28 1.26 -12.97
N LEU A 127 -15.22 1.61 -11.70
CA LEU A 127 -15.59 2.94 -11.22
C LEU A 127 -14.53 3.98 -11.59
N VAL A 128 -13.26 3.57 -11.71
CA VAL A 128 -12.17 4.44 -12.14
C VAL A 128 -12.41 4.94 -13.57
N ASP A 129 -12.88 4.06 -14.46
CA ASP A 129 -13.18 4.41 -15.85
C ASP A 129 -14.37 5.38 -15.94
N LYS A 130 -15.38 5.18 -15.09
CA LYS A 130 -16.60 6.02 -15.07
C LYS A 130 -16.37 7.40 -14.44
N LEU A 131 -15.66 7.46 -13.31
CA LEU A 131 -15.45 8.71 -12.56
C LEU A 131 -14.24 9.50 -13.05
N GLY A 132 -13.28 8.82 -13.69
CA GLY A 132 -11.98 9.34 -14.02
C GLY A 132 -11.03 9.39 -12.81
N ILE A 133 -9.72 9.33 -13.08
CA ILE A 133 -8.64 9.17 -12.08
C ILE A 133 -8.72 10.22 -10.96
N TYR A 134 -8.87 11.50 -11.31
CA TYR A 134 -8.83 12.61 -10.33
C TYR A 134 -9.99 12.58 -9.34
N ARG A 135 -11.22 12.31 -9.83
CA ARG A 135 -12.40 12.23 -8.95
C ARG A 135 -12.35 10.97 -8.10
N CYS A 136 -11.94 9.87 -8.69
CA CYS A 136 -11.78 8.60 -8.01
C CYS A 136 -10.79 8.72 -6.84
N LEU A 137 -9.57 9.22 -7.09
CA LEU A 137 -8.57 9.40 -6.04
C LEU A 137 -9.06 10.33 -4.92
N ARG A 138 -9.68 11.46 -5.25
CA ARG A 138 -10.23 12.35 -4.21
C ARG A 138 -11.28 11.67 -3.34
N LEU A 139 -12.24 11.00 -3.96
CA LEU A 139 -13.32 10.33 -3.25
C LEU A 139 -12.77 9.23 -2.34
N PHE A 140 -12.00 8.30 -2.92
CA PHE A 140 -11.51 7.14 -2.17
C PHE A 140 -10.45 7.50 -1.12
N ALA A 141 -9.54 8.45 -1.41
CA ALA A 141 -8.57 8.90 -0.42
C ALA A 141 -9.26 9.60 0.77
N THR A 142 -10.25 10.48 0.50
CA THR A 142 -10.99 11.15 1.57
C THR A 142 -11.79 10.15 2.41
N SER A 143 -12.52 9.24 1.77
CA SER A 143 -13.30 8.21 2.49
C SER A 143 -12.40 7.28 3.30
N SER A 144 -11.25 6.85 2.74
CA SER A 144 -10.27 6.05 3.47
C SER A 144 -9.69 6.78 4.66
N ALA A 145 -9.32 8.06 4.51
CA ALA A 145 -8.78 8.87 5.60
C ALA A 145 -9.78 9.02 6.76
N VAL A 146 -11.05 9.28 6.44
CA VAL A 146 -12.12 9.36 7.45
C VAL A 146 -12.32 8.04 8.15
N LEU A 147 -12.50 6.95 7.38
CA LEU A 147 -12.79 5.64 7.95
C LEU A 147 -11.61 5.11 8.79
N TYR A 148 -10.38 5.32 8.32
CA TYR A 148 -9.17 4.95 9.04
C TYR A 148 -9.05 5.74 10.36
N THR A 149 -9.21 7.06 10.31
CA THR A 149 -9.11 7.91 11.50
C THR A 149 -10.16 7.53 12.53
N VAL A 150 -11.43 7.39 12.12
CA VAL A 150 -12.51 6.97 13.01
C VAL A 150 -12.26 5.58 13.57
N GLY A 151 -11.81 4.64 12.73
CA GLY A 151 -11.49 3.28 13.17
C GLY A 151 -10.42 3.23 14.25
N VAL A 152 -9.34 3.99 14.12
CA VAL A 152 -8.27 4.05 15.13
C VAL A 152 -8.75 4.76 16.41
N LEU A 153 -9.50 5.84 16.30
CA LEU A 153 -10.00 6.60 17.46
C LEU A 153 -11.01 5.80 18.31
N LEU A 154 -11.82 4.96 17.68
CA LEU A 154 -12.77 4.09 18.39
C LEU A 154 -12.09 2.92 19.13
N GLY A 155 -10.83 2.61 18.85
CA GLY A 155 -10.12 1.49 19.48
C GLY A 155 -10.65 0.12 19.06
N ALA A 156 -10.91 -0.80 20.02
CA ALA A 156 -11.30 -2.18 19.71
C ALA A 156 -12.56 -2.30 18.84
N PRO A 157 -13.67 -1.58 19.07
CA PRO A 157 -14.81 -1.58 18.15
C PRO A 157 -14.48 -1.08 16.75
N GLY A 158 -13.49 -0.17 16.63
CA GLY A 158 -13.05 0.42 15.38
C GLY A 158 -12.25 -0.52 14.49
N LEU A 159 -11.78 -1.67 15.00
CA LEU A 159 -11.04 -2.66 14.20
C LEU A 159 -11.87 -3.18 13.01
N TRP A 160 -13.19 -3.28 13.15
CA TRP A 160 -14.07 -3.64 12.03
C TRP A 160 -14.09 -2.57 10.95
N LEU A 161 -14.08 -1.29 11.33
CA LEU A 161 -13.99 -0.19 10.36
C LEU A 161 -12.65 -0.22 9.63
N LEU A 162 -11.56 -0.49 10.34
CA LEU A 162 -10.24 -0.67 9.74
C LEU A 162 -10.24 -1.86 8.76
N ALA A 163 -10.81 -3.00 9.16
CA ALA A 163 -10.88 -4.18 8.30
C ALA A 163 -11.67 -3.91 7.01
N VAL A 164 -12.84 -3.27 7.11
CA VAL A 164 -13.68 -2.96 5.94
C VAL A 164 -13.09 -1.82 5.08
N SER A 165 -12.25 -0.95 5.66
CA SER A 165 -11.61 0.13 4.91
C SER A 165 -10.76 -0.37 3.73
N GLY A 166 -10.34 -1.64 3.74
CA GLY A 166 -9.68 -2.30 2.61
C GLY A 166 -10.41 -2.15 1.28
N LEU A 167 -11.76 -2.10 1.29
CA LEU A 167 -12.55 -1.82 0.08
C LEU A 167 -12.18 -0.47 -0.53
N LEU A 168 -11.99 0.55 0.30
CA LEU A 168 -11.66 1.91 -0.15
C LEU A 168 -10.18 2.03 -0.55
N PHE A 169 -9.28 1.35 0.17
CA PHE A 169 -7.85 1.29 -0.16
C PHE A 169 -7.59 0.57 -1.48
N SER A 170 -8.46 -0.36 -1.88
CA SER A 170 -8.27 -1.25 -3.03
C SER A 170 -7.94 -0.56 -4.35
N ILE A 171 -8.52 0.62 -4.59
CA ILE A 171 -8.40 1.37 -5.83
C ILE A 171 -7.26 2.40 -5.76
N LEU A 172 -6.86 2.83 -4.56
CA LEU A 172 -5.92 3.94 -4.41
C LEU A 172 -4.59 3.65 -5.07
N TYR A 173 -3.95 2.52 -4.73
CA TYR A 173 -2.64 2.18 -5.28
C TYR A 173 -2.63 2.10 -6.82
N PRO A 174 -3.47 1.28 -7.47
CA PRO A 174 -3.44 1.19 -8.92
C PRO A 174 -3.75 2.52 -9.60
N THR A 175 -4.64 3.32 -9.02
CA THR A 175 -5.01 4.62 -9.59
C THR A 175 -3.89 5.66 -9.40
N LEU A 176 -3.16 5.62 -8.28
CA LEU A 176 -1.96 6.45 -8.07
C LEU A 176 -0.86 6.10 -9.06
N VAL A 177 -0.63 4.81 -9.31
CA VAL A 177 0.34 4.35 -10.32
C VAL A 177 -0.05 4.82 -11.73
N MET A 178 -1.33 4.76 -12.07
CA MET A 178 -1.85 5.26 -13.36
C MET A 178 -1.76 6.79 -13.50
N LEU A 179 -1.63 7.52 -12.39
CA LEU A 179 -1.50 8.96 -12.40
C LEU A 179 -0.09 9.41 -12.80
N ILE A 180 0.96 8.67 -12.39
CA ILE A 180 2.36 9.06 -12.58
C ILE A 180 2.70 9.35 -14.06
N PRO A 181 2.42 8.44 -15.01
CA PRO A 181 2.82 8.64 -16.42
C PRO A 181 2.24 9.89 -17.09
N ARG A 182 1.22 10.51 -16.48
CA ARG A 182 0.56 11.69 -17.08
C ARG A 182 1.38 12.96 -17.00
N PHE A 183 2.42 12.98 -16.17
CA PHE A 183 3.25 14.16 -15.93
C PHE A 183 4.58 14.11 -16.67
N TRP A 184 4.90 13.01 -17.35
CA TRP A 184 6.12 12.86 -18.13
C TRP A 184 5.82 12.47 -19.58
N PRO A 185 6.72 12.83 -20.52
CA PRO A 185 6.63 12.37 -21.89
C PRO A 185 6.64 10.83 -21.97
N SER A 186 6.08 10.26 -23.02
CA SER A 186 5.91 8.81 -23.17
C SER A 186 7.22 8.01 -23.04
N HIS A 187 8.34 8.55 -23.52
CA HIS A 187 9.67 7.91 -23.40
C HIS A 187 10.21 7.88 -21.97
N ALA A 188 9.81 8.83 -21.13
CA ALA A 188 10.24 8.94 -19.73
C ALA A 188 9.24 8.32 -18.73
N ALA A 189 8.00 8.10 -19.13
CA ALA A 189 6.89 7.72 -18.26
C ALA A 189 7.14 6.44 -17.45
N SER A 190 7.73 5.41 -18.06
CA SER A 190 8.07 4.15 -17.38
C SER A 190 9.19 4.36 -16.34
N SER A 191 10.26 5.05 -16.72
CA SER A 191 11.38 5.37 -15.81
C SER A 191 10.94 6.28 -14.66
N ALA A 192 10.06 7.25 -14.93
CA ALA A 192 9.48 8.13 -13.92
C ALA A 192 8.62 7.34 -12.92
N SER A 193 7.77 6.43 -13.40
CA SER A 193 6.99 5.56 -12.52
C SER A 193 7.89 4.72 -11.62
N GLY A 194 8.92 4.09 -12.17
CA GLY A 194 9.89 3.33 -11.40
C GLY A 194 10.60 4.18 -10.33
N LEU A 195 11.09 5.37 -10.69
CA LEU A 195 11.82 6.23 -9.77
C LEU A 195 10.92 6.79 -8.65
N VAL A 196 9.72 7.27 -8.99
CA VAL A 196 8.74 7.77 -8.01
C VAL A 196 8.36 6.69 -7.01
N LEU A 197 8.04 5.48 -7.48
CA LEU A 197 7.66 4.36 -6.62
C LEU A 197 8.85 3.90 -5.76
N SER A 198 10.06 3.84 -6.31
CA SER A 198 11.25 3.43 -5.54
C SER A 198 11.55 4.40 -4.41
N VAL A 199 11.50 5.72 -4.65
CA VAL A 199 11.76 6.72 -3.61
C VAL A 199 10.64 6.72 -2.57
N ALA A 200 9.38 6.56 -2.97
CA ALA A 200 8.25 6.43 -2.06
C ALA A 200 8.36 5.17 -1.18
N SER A 201 8.76 4.03 -1.77
CA SER A 201 8.99 2.79 -1.02
C SER A 201 10.15 2.90 -0.05
N LEU A 202 11.21 3.62 -0.40
CA LEU A 202 12.34 3.86 0.51
C LEU A 202 11.90 4.63 1.76
N ALA A 203 11.04 5.63 1.61
CA ALA A 203 10.47 6.37 2.74
C ALA A 203 9.66 5.46 3.67
N ASP A 204 8.86 4.56 3.10
CA ASP A 204 8.10 3.56 3.86
C ASP A 204 9.00 2.56 4.59
N ILE A 205 10.04 2.04 3.93
CA ILE A 205 11.02 1.14 4.55
C ILE A 205 11.71 1.81 5.74
N LEU A 206 12.17 3.05 5.56
CA LEU A 206 12.81 3.82 6.63
C LEU A 206 11.85 4.08 7.79
N PHE A 207 10.59 4.41 7.49
CA PHE A 207 9.57 4.58 8.51
C PHE A 207 9.35 3.30 9.31
N ASN A 208 9.17 2.16 8.65
CA ASN A 208 8.97 0.87 9.31
C ASN A 208 10.18 0.46 10.17
N ALA A 209 11.41 0.77 9.73
CA ALA A 209 12.62 0.50 10.49
C ALA A 209 12.70 1.29 11.81
N VAL A 210 12.14 2.51 11.84
CA VAL A 210 12.16 3.40 13.02
C VAL A 210 10.91 3.21 13.88
N PHE A 211 9.82 2.68 13.33
CA PHE A 211 8.54 2.60 14.02
C PHE A 211 8.59 1.77 15.32
N GLY A 212 9.38 0.70 15.36
CA GLY A 212 9.59 -0.09 16.58
C GLY A 212 10.15 0.76 17.73
N SER A 213 11.20 1.54 17.46
CA SER A 213 11.78 2.46 18.47
C SER A 213 10.79 3.53 18.91
N LEU A 214 9.92 4.00 18.03
CA LEU A 214 8.86 4.93 18.38
C LEU A 214 7.83 4.28 19.31
N VAL A 215 7.46 3.03 19.04
CA VAL A 215 6.57 2.25 19.91
C VAL A 215 7.16 2.07 21.30
N ASP A 216 8.46 1.79 21.40
CA ASP A 216 9.18 1.68 22.69
C ASP A 216 9.17 2.99 23.48
N ALA A 217 9.23 4.14 22.78
CA ALA A 217 9.26 5.45 23.41
C ALA A 217 7.90 5.96 23.89
N VAL A 218 6.82 5.77 23.09
CA VAL A 218 5.51 6.41 23.35
C VAL A 218 4.33 5.41 23.37
N GLY A 219 4.59 4.12 23.22
CA GLY A 219 3.61 3.04 23.25
C GLY A 219 2.84 2.87 21.92
N TYR A 220 2.25 1.68 21.73
CA TYR A 220 1.51 1.31 20.51
C TYR A 220 0.36 2.27 20.19
N ARG A 221 -0.43 2.65 21.22
CA ARG A 221 -1.63 3.47 21.02
C ARG A 221 -1.31 4.83 20.42
N THR A 222 -0.25 5.47 20.91
CA THR A 222 0.17 6.80 20.43
C THR A 222 0.86 6.70 19.07
N SER A 223 1.77 5.72 18.92
CA SER A 223 2.54 5.53 17.68
C SER A 223 1.64 5.20 16.49
N PHE A 224 0.59 4.39 16.70
CA PHE A 224 -0.31 3.98 15.63
C PHE A 224 -1.15 5.14 15.06
N LEU A 225 -1.31 6.25 15.79
CA LEU A 225 -1.99 7.47 15.29
C LEU A 225 -1.27 8.11 14.10
N ILE A 226 0.01 7.81 13.88
CA ILE A 226 0.75 8.30 12.72
C ILE A 226 0.16 7.74 11.42
N MET A 227 -0.35 6.52 11.42
CA MET A 227 -0.90 5.88 10.23
C MET A 227 -2.09 6.66 9.63
N PRO A 228 -3.18 6.91 10.40
CA PRO A 228 -4.27 7.75 9.90
C PRO A 228 -3.81 9.19 9.62
N ALA A 229 -2.86 9.76 10.38
CA ALA A 229 -2.30 11.07 10.09
C ALA A 229 -1.60 11.11 8.72
N CYS A 230 -0.84 10.06 8.36
CA CYS A 230 -0.26 9.92 7.03
C CYS A 230 -1.34 9.83 5.94
N MET A 231 -2.43 9.11 6.19
CA MET A 231 -3.53 9.02 5.23
C MET A 231 -4.26 10.36 5.03
N VAL A 232 -4.46 11.13 6.11
CA VAL A 232 -4.98 12.50 6.05
C VAL A 232 -4.02 13.41 5.30
N GLY A 233 -2.72 13.34 5.58
CA GLY A 233 -1.67 14.09 4.88
C GLY A 233 -1.63 13.76 3.38
N CYS A 234 -1.69 12.48 3.02
CA CYS A 234 -1.81 12.02 1.63
C CYS A 234 -3.02 12.65 0.94
N THR A 235 -4.18 12.61 1.60
CA THR A 235 -5.43 13.17 1.07
C THR A 235 -5.31 14.68 0.87
N ALA A 236 -4.78 15.41 1.85
CA ALA A 236 -4.59 16.86 1.77
C ALA A 236 -3.65 17.25 0.62
N LEU A 237 -2.53 16.51 0.47
CA LEU A 237 -1.60 16.72 -0.63
C LEU A 237 -2.23 16.41 -1.98
N LEU A 238 -3.05 15.35 -2.10
CA LEU A 238 -3.81 15.04 -3.32
C LEU A 238 -4.74 16.18 -3.71
N TRP A 239 -5.48 16.73 -2.78
CA TRP A 239 -6.36 17.87 -3.06
C TRP A 239 -5.57 19.09 -3.52
N GLY A 240 -4.48 19.43 -2.83
CA GLY A 240 -3.60 20.54 -3.20
C GLY A 240 -2.92 20.33 -4.56
N PHE A 241 -2.46 19.12 -4.83
CA PHE A 241 -1.83 18.76 -6.09
C PHE A 241 -2.81 18.87 -7.26
N PHE A 242 -4.03 18.35 -7.13
CA PHE A 242 -5.02 18.42 -8.20
C PHE A 242 -5.55 19.84 -8.47
N ALA A 243 -5.52 20.72 -7.49
CA ALA A 243 -5.82 22.14 -7.72
C ALA A 243 -4.80 22.81 -8.66
N LYS A 244 -3.56 22.30 -8.67
CA LYS A 244 -2.44 22.80 -9.49
C LYS A 244 -2.16 21.94 -10.73
N ALA A 245 -2.71 20.73 -10.80
CA ALA A 245 -2.36 19.71 -11.80
C ALA A 245 -2.53 20.19 -13.25
N LYS A 246 -3.56 20.99 -13.55
CA LYS A 246 -3.76 21.60 -14.89
C LYS A 246 -2.57 22.45 -15.38
N LYS A 247 -1.74 22.97 -14.46
CA LYS A 247 -0.52 23.73 -14.80
C LYS A 247 0.72 22.83 -14.91
N LEU A 248 0.62 21.59 -14.41
CA LEU A 248 1.74 20.64 -14.29
C LEU A 248 1.65 19.51 -15.32
N GLU A 249 0.55 19.42 -16.08
CA GLU A 249 0.25 18.30 -16.99
C GLU A 249 1.19 18.21 -18.21
N ARG A 250 2.26 18.97 -18.28
CA ARG A 250 3.36 18.78 -19.24
C ARG A 250 4.64 19.35 -18.63
N CYS A 251 5.52 18.46 -18.19
CA CYS A 251 6.93 18.79 -18.10
C CYS A 251 7.51 18.68 -19.52
N ASP A 252 7.26 19.69 -20.35
CA ASP A 252 7.93 19.85 -21.65
C ASP A 252 9.33 20.39 -21.42
#